data_fb11d90eb9d5564c2e7f4f133f23f078
#
_entry.id   fb11d90eb9d5564c2e7f4f133f23f078
#
_cell.length_a   1.000
_cell.length_b   1.000
_cell.length_c   1.000
_cell.angle_alpha   90.00
_cell.angle_beta   90.00
_cell.angle_gamma   90.00
#
_symmetry.space_group_name_H-M   'P 1'
#
loop_
_entity.id
_entity.type
_entity.pdbx_description
1 polymer ?
#
loop_
_entity_poly.entity_id
_entity_poly.type
_entity_poly.pdbx_seq_one_letter_code
_entity_poly.pdbx_strand_id
1 'polypeptide(L)'
;MTVNILGTPYEIIVKKYDEEEEFERRSISGFCDGYAKEIVVCDMSTYKGWEHETEKTITAAQKQTIRHEIVHAFFDESGLKDSSNVVDCPWCKNEEMVDWIANQGMKIYKAWQDANAL
;
A
#
# COMPACT_ATOMS: atom_id res chain seq x y z
N MET A 1 -14.12 0.09 -3.26
CA MET A 1 -14.11 0.80 -1.94
C MET A 1 -13.23 2.05 -2.08
N THR A 2 -13.70 3.17 -1.59
CA THR A 2 -12.98 4.45 -1.70
C THR A 2 -12.41 4.85 -0.35
N VAL A 3 -11.16 5.34 -0.36
CA VAL A 3 -10.51 5.93 0.82
C VAL A 3 -10.14 7.37 0.53
N ASN A 4 -10.19 8.22 1.56
CA ASN A 4 -9.78 9.62 1.44
C ASN A 4 -8.28 9.74 1.75
N ILE A 5 -7.53 10.28 0.81
CA ILE A 5 -6.09 10.52 0.94
C ILE A 5 -5.86 12.04 0.85
N LEU A 6 -5.64 12.68 1.98
CA LEU A 6 -5.40 14.13 2.05
C LEU A 6 -6.48 14.97 1.31
N GLY A 7 -7.75 14.55 1.41
CA GLY A 7 -8.86 15.23 0.75
C GLY A 7 -9.22 14.69 -0.64
N THR A 8 -8.40 13.84 -1.22
CA THR A 8 -8.63 13.25 -2.54
C THR A 8 -9.13 11.80 -2.41
N PRO A 9 -10.23 11.43 -3.09
CA PRO A 9 -10.70 10.06 -3.08
C PRO A 9 -9.82 9.17 -3.96
N TYR A 10 -9.39 8.04 -3.40
CA TYR A 10 -8.70 6.96 -4.12
C TYR A 10 -9.59 5.71 -4.10
N GLU A 11 -9.69 5.03 -5.23
CA GLU A 11 -10.40 3.77 -5.33
C GLU A 11 -9.47 2.60 -5.03
N ILE A 12 -9.89 1.69 -4.14
CA ILE A 12 -9.19 0.42 -3.89
C ILE A 12 -9.86 -0.65 -4.72
N ILE A 13 -9.09 -1.24 -5.64
CA ILE A 13 -9.53 -2.26 -6.59
C ILE A 13 -8.81 -3.56 -6.25
N VAL A 14 -9.58 -4.59 -5.91
CA VAL A 14 -9.04 -5.94 -5.68
C VAL A 14 -9.21 -6.77 -6.95
N LYS A 15 -8.11 -7.32 -7.46
CA LYS A 15 -8.11 -8.17 -8.65
C LYS A 15 -7.49 -9.53 -8.34
N LYS A 16 -7.94 -10.56 -9.03
CA LYS A 16 -7.25 -11.85 -8.99
C LYS A 16 -5.88 -11.74 -9.68
N TYR A 17 -4.98 -12.62 -9.30
CA TYR A 17 -3.59 -12.61 -9.82
C TYR A 17 -3.54 -12.59 -11.36
N ASP A 18 -4.38 -13.37 -12.02
CA ASP A 18 -4.43 -13.51 -13.48
C ASP A 18 -5.22 -12.38 -14.19
N GLU A 19 -5.90 -11.53 -13.44
CA GLU A 19 -6.66 -10.38 -13.97
C GLU A 19 -5.82 -9.10 -14.11
N GLU A 20 -4.57 -9.12 -13.62
CA GLU A 20 -3.66 -7.96 -13.67
C GLU A 20 -2.24 -8.41 -13.99
N GLU A 21 -1.76 -8.08 -15.19
CA GLU A 21 -0.43 -8.50 -15.66
C GLU A 21 0.74 -7.93 -14.85
N GLU A 22 0.55 -6.77 -14.19
CA GLU A 22 1.59 -6.13 -13.39
C GLU A 22 2.02 -6.99 -12.20
N PHE A 23 1.14 -7.80 -11.64
CA PHE A 23 1.46 -8.67 -10.51
C PHE A 23 2.56 -9.69 -10.88
N GLU A 24 2.47 -10.30 -12.06
CA GLU A 24 3.50 -11.23 -12.54
C GLU A 24 4.72 -10.49 -13.09
N ARG A 25 4.50 -9.50 -13.93
CA ARG A 25 5.58 -8.76 -14.60
C ARG A 25 6.55 -8.11 -13.62
N ARG A 26 6.04 -7.55 -12.53
CA ARG A 26 6.83 -6.82 -11.53
C ARG A 26 7.07 -7.63 -10.25
N SER A 27 6.53 -8.82 -10.12
CA SER A 27 6.58 -9.64 -8.89
C SER A 27 6.07 -8.87 -7.66
N ILE A 28 4.90 -8.22 -7.80
CA ILE A 28 4.28 -7.41 -6.76
C ILE A 28 2.89 -7.93 -6.41
N SER A 29 2.40 -7.58 -5.23
CA SER A 29 1.04 -7.88 -4.77
C SER A 29 0.09 -6.69 -4.84
N GLY A 30 0.59 -5.51 -5.16
CA GLY A 30 -0.20 -4.29 -5.32
C GLY A 30 0.62 -3.15 -5.89
N PHE A 31 -0.06 -2.10 -6.29
CA PHE A 31 0.55 -0.84 -6.71
C PHE A 31 -0.42 0.32 -6.55
N CYS A 32 0.13 1.51 -6.43
CA CYS A 32 -0.63 2.76 -6.40
C CYS A 32 -0.40 3.54 -7.68
N ASP A 33 -1.47 3.94 -8.36
CA ASP A 33 -1.43 4.90 -9.46
C ASP A 33 -1.92 6.27 -8.96
N GLY A 34 -0.97 7.14 -8.66
CA GLY A 34 -1.26 8.49 -8.15
C GLY A 34 -1.92 9.41 -9.17
N TYR A 35 -1.80 9.13 -10.46
CA TYR A 35 -2.48 9.90 -11.51
C TYR A 35 -3.94 9.47 -11.66
N ALA A 36 -4.19 8.17 -11.73
CA ALA A 36 -5.53 7.61 -11.82
C ALA A 36 -6.31 7.67 -10.50
N LYS A 37 -5.62 7.91 -9.37
CA LYS A 37 -6.19 7.85 -8.02
C LYS A 37 -6.74 6.47 -7.69
N GLU A 38 -5.96 5.46 -8.04
CA GLU A 38 -6.30 4.06 -7.87
C GLU A 38 -5.22 3.32 -7.07
N ILE A 39 -5.68 2.42 -6.21
CA ILE A 39 -4.86 1.46 -5.48
C ILE A 39 -5.31 0.07 -5.94
N VAL A 40 -4.45 -0.63 -6.67
CA VAL A 40 -4.74 -1.97 -7.18
C VAL A 40 -4.01 -2.99 -6.32
N VAL A 41 -4.75 -3.95 -5.75
CA VAL A 41 -4.17 -4.99 -4.90
C VAL A 41 -4.62 -6.37 -5.37
N CYS A 42 -3.72 -7.34 -5.26
CA CYS A 42 -4.06 -8.71 -5.56
C CYS A 42 -4.96 -9.31 -4.48
N ASP A 43 -5.96 -10.09 -4.90
CA ASP A 43 -6.60 -11.04 -4.01
C ASP A 43 -5.56 -12.10 -3.64
N MET A 44 -5.04 -12.02 -2.43
CA MET A 44 -3.93 -12.85 -1.99
C MET A 44 -4.26 -14.35 -1.95
N SER A 45 -5.54 -14.71 -1.94
CA SER A 45 -5.97 -16.11 -2.10
C SER A 45 -5.66 -16.69 -3.48
N THR A 46 -5.44 -15.82 -4.45
CA THR A 46 -5.12 -16.19 -5.85
C THR A 46 -3.66 -15.98 -6.22
N TYR A 47 -2.83 -15.46 -5.29
CA TYR A 47 -1.44 -15.12 -5.57
C TYR A 47 -0.62 -16.36 -5.89
N LYS A 48 0.12 -16.32 -7.00
CA LYS A 48 0.94 -17.44 -7.47
C LYS A 48 1.97 -17.88 -6.43
N GLY A 49 1.97 -19.16 -6.10
CA GLY A 49 2.84 -19.73 -5.08
C GLY A 49 2.24 -19.77 -3.68
N TRP A 50 1.02 -19.23 -3.50
CA TRP A 50 0.33 -19.17 -2.20
C TRP A 50 -0.83 -20.17 -2.04
N GLU A 51 -0.89 -21.16 -2.91
CA GLU A 51 -1.99 -22.14 -2.98
C GLU A 51 -2.14 -22.96 -1.70
N HIS A 52 -1.09 -23.08 -0.89
CA HIS A 52 -1.09 -23.86 0.34
C HIS A 52 -1.04 -23.01 1.62
N GLU A 53 -1.12 -21.68 1.48
CA GLU A 53 -1.12 -20.79 2.63
C GLU A 53 -2.43 -20.86 3.43
N THR A 54 -2.33 -20.59 4.73
CA THR A 54 -3.51 -20.58 5.60
C THR A 54 -4.36 -19.33 5.34
N GLU A 55 -5.67 -19.43 5.60
CA GLU A 55 -6.59 -18.28 5.52
C GLU A 55 -6.13 -17.12 6.41
N LYS A 56 -5.59 -17.42 7.60
CA LYS A 56 -5.05 -16.41 8.50
C LYS A 56 -3.89 -15.64 7.87
N THR A 57 -2.95 -16.34 7.23
CA THR A 57 -1.80 -15.74 6.55
C THR A 57 -2.26 -14.90 5.36
N ILE A 58 -3.16 -15.45 4.53
CA ILE A 58 -3.73 -14.75 3.36
C ILE A 58 -4.42 -13.45 3.80
N THR A 59 -5.26 -13.50 4.82
CA THR A 59 -5.96 -12.33 5.34
C THR A 59 -5.00 -11.27 5.88
N ALA A 60 -3.97 -11.68 6.60
CA ALA A 60 -2.95 -10.77 7.13
C ALA A 60 -2.17 -10.08 6.01
N ALA A 61 -1.75 -10.85 5.00
CA ALA A 61 -1.04 -10.33 3.84
C ALA A 61 -1.90 -9.37 3.01
N GLN A 62 -3.18 -9.70 2.81
CA GLN A 62 -4.13 -8.83 2.11
C GLN A 62 -4.22 -7.45 2.78
N LYS A 63 -4.38 -7.43 4.09
CA LYS A 63 -4.44 -6.18 4.86
C LYS A 63 -3.13 -5.41 4.84
N GLN A 64 -2.00 -6.12 4.89
CA GLN A 64 -0.68 -5.49 4.81
C GLN A 64 -0.45 -4.83 3.44
N THR A 65 -0.77 -5.52 2.35
CA THR A 65 -0.67 -4.96 1.00
C THR A 65 -1.50 -3.68 0.86
N ILE A 66 -2.76 -3.71 1.34
CA ILE A 66 -3.62 -2.50 1.30
C ILE A 66 -2.99 -1.34 2.08
N ARG A 67 -2.48 -1.59 3.30
CA ARG A 67 -1.82 -0.53 4.09
C ARG A 67 -0.59 0.02 3.39
N HIS A 68 0.23 -0.84 2.79
CA HIS A 68 1.42 -0.48 2.03
C HIS A 68 1.07 0.49 0.88
N GLU A 69 0.10 0.13 0.07
CA GLU A 69 -0.31 0.96 -1.08
C GLU A 69 -0.98 2.28 -0.64
N ILE A 70 -1.70 2.29 0.48
CA ILE A 70 -2.23 3.53 1.06
C ILE A 70 -1.10 4.48 1.46
N VAL A 71 0.01 4.00 2.00
CA VAL A 71 1.18 4.85 2.33
C VAL A 71 1.76 5.46 1.05
N HIS A 72 1.89 4.69 -0.03
CA HIS A 72 2.29 5.23 -1.33
C HIS A 72 1.33 6.32 -1.82
N ALA A 73 0.02 6.11 -1.67
CA ALA A 73 -0.98 7.11 -2.05
C ALA A 73 -0.83 8.42 -1.26
N PHE A 74 -0.54 8.36 0.03
CA PHE A 74 -0.23 9.54 0.84
C PHE A 74 1.01 10.27 0.33
N PHE A 75 2.07 9.56 -0.02
CA PHE A 75 3.28 10.16 -0.57
C PHE A 75 3.03 10.80 -1.94
N ASP A 76 2.30 10.12 -2.81
CA ASP A 76 1.94 10.64 -4.12
C ASP A 76 1.09 11.91 -4.02
N GLU A 77 0.04 11.87 -3.20
CA GLU A 77 -0.89 12.99 -3.02
C GLU A 77 -0.25 14.19 -2.30
N SER A 78 0.76 13.95 -1.46
CA SER A 78 1.51 15.03 -0.80
C SER A 78 2.50 15.75 -1.71
N GLY A 79 2.67 15.31 -2.97
CA GLY A 79 3.58 15.91 -3.94
C GLY A 79 5.01 15.37 -3.90
N LEU A 80 5.35 14.43 -3.01
CA LEU A 80 6.70 13.86 -2.92
C LEU A 80 7.12 13.11 -4.17
N LYS A 81 6.17 12.58 -4.94
CA LYS A 81 6.44 11.90 -6.20
C LYS A 81 6.86 12.84 -7.32
N ASP A 82 6.41 14.08 -7.31
CA ASP A 82 6.58 15.01 -8.43
C ASP A 82 8.06 15.29 -8.74
N SER A 83 8.91 15.36 -7.72
CA SER A 83 10.35 15.56 -7.86
C SER A 83 11.20 14.31 -7.63
N SER A 84 10.57 13.13 -7.55
CA SER A 84 11.27 11.88 -7.24
C SER A 84 12.30 11.45 -8.27
N ASN A 85 12.24 11.98 -9.49
CA ASN A 85 13.18 11.67 -10.57
C ASN A 85 14.47 12.52 -10.51
N VAL A 86 14.48 13.59 -9.72
CA VAL A 86 15.62 14.52 -9.60
C VAL A 86 16.29 14.45 -8.23
N VAL A 87 15.83 13.57 -7.35
CA VAL A 87 16.34 13.39 -6.00
C VAL A 87 16.90 11.99 -5.84
N ASP A 88 18.11 11.86 -5.28
CA ASP A 88 18.67 10.56 -4.92
C ASP A 88 17.90 9.98 -3.72
N CYS A 89 17.52 8.70 -3.83
CA CYS A 89 16.80 7.97 -2.77
C CYS A 89 15.54 8.71 -2.25
N PRO A 90 14.58 9.05 -3.11
CA PRO A 90 13.39 9.78 -2.71
C PRO A 90 12.53 8.98 -1.72
N TRP A 91 11.94 9.65 -0.72
CA TRP A 91 11.11 9.02 0.31
C TRP A 91 9.95 8.20 -0.27
N CYS A 92 9.27 8.73 -1.26
CA CYS A 92 8.10 8.08 -1.85
C CYS A 92 8.41 6.74 -2.54
N LYS A 93 9.69 6.47 -2.81
CA LYS A 93 10.18 5.23 -3.43
C LYS A 93 10.96 4.35 -2.46
N ASN A 94 11.06 4.73 -1.19
CA ASN A 94 11.72 3.93 -0.17
C ASN A 94 10.76 2.88 0.39
N GLU A 95 10.82 1.66 -0.13
CA GLU A 95 9.94 0.56 0.25
C GLU A 95 10.10 0.16 1.73
N GLU A 96 11.30 0.23 2.28
CA GLU A 96 11.53 -0.05 3.70
C GLU A 96 10.79 0.94 4.60
N MET A 97 10.83 2.23 4.26
CA MET A 97 10.07 3.26 4.97
C MET A 97 8.57 3.06 4.84
N VAL A 98 8.08 2.75 3.64
CA VAL A 98 6.67 2.47 3.38
C VAL A 98 6.19 1.30 4.24
N ASP A 99 6.93 0.21 4.25
CA ASP A 99 6.62 -0.97 5.08
C ASP A 99 6.63 -0.64 6.56
N TRP A 100 7.61 0.12 7.02
CA TRP A 100 7.71 0.50 8.43
C TRP A 100 6.47 1.29 8.87
N ILE A 101 6.07 2.29 8.10
CA ILE A 101 4.86 3.09 8.39
C ILE A 101 3.61 2.22 8.34
N ALA A 102 3.47 1.38 7.31
CA ALA A 102 2.32 0.49 7.14
C ALA A 102 2.15 -0.50 8.30
N ASN A 103 3.25 -0.97 8.87
CA ASN A 103 3.25 -1.94 9.96
C ASN A 103 3.16 -1.30 11.35
N GLN A 104 3.73 -0.12 11.55
CA GLN A 104 3.87 0.50 12.86
C GLN A 104 2.90 1.67 13.12
N GLY A 105 2.24 2.19 12.09
CA GLY A 105 1.43 3.41 12.18
C GLY A 105 0.40 3.37 13.31
N MET A 106 -0.35 2.29 13.45
CA MET A 106 -1.35 2.16 14.50
C MET A 106 -0.73 2.07 15.90
N LYS A 107 0.47 1.51 16.04
CA LYS A 107 1.17 1.43 17.32
C LYS A 107 1.68 2.80 17.74
N ILE A 108 2.16 3.59 16.79
CA ILE A 108 2.60 4.97 17.03
C ILE A 108 1.40 5.82 17.45
N TYR A 109 0.30 5.74 16.71
CA TYR A 109 -0.94 6.45 17.04
C TYR A 109 -1.42 6.13 18.45
N LYS A 110 -1.47 4.83 18.80
CA LYS A 110 -1.84 4.39 20.14
C LYS A 110 -0.89 4.94 21.21
N ALA A 111 0.42 4.92 20.97
CA ALA A 111 1.38 5.49 21.92
C ALA A 111 1.15 6.99 22.15
N TRP A 112 0.84 7.74 21.10
CA TRP A 112 0.47 9.16 21.24
C TRP A 112 -0.81 9.35 22.07
N GLN A 113 -1.83 8.51 21.85
CA GLN A 113 -3.05 8.55 22.68
C GLN A 113 -2.73 8.26 24.15
N ASP A 114 -1.97 7.20 24.43
CA ASP A 114 -1.61 6.78 25.79
C ASP A 114 -0.77 7.85 26.51
N ALA A 115 0.04 8.61 25.76
CA ALA A 115 0.83 9.73 26.27
C ALA A 115 0.04 11.05 26.39
N ASN A 116 -1.25 11.05 26.02
CA ASN A 116 -2.07 12.26 25.96
C ASN A 116 -1.45 13.37 25.08
N ALA A 117 -0.89 12.96 23.95
CA ALA A 117 -0.15 13.82 23.01
C ALA A 117 -0.90 14.09 21.69
N LEU A 118 -2.20 13.83 21.66
CA LEU A 118 -3.07 14.14 20.51
C LEU A 118 -3.84 15.42 20.72
#